data_b7d8056500632142a1073b16014d7883
#
_entry.id   b7d8056500632142a1073b16014d7883
#
_cell.length_a   1.000
_cell.length_b   1.000
_cell.length_c   1.000
_cell.angle_alpha   90.00
_cell.angle_beta   90.00
_cell.angle_gamma   90.00
#
_symmetry.space_group_name_H-M   'P 1'
#
loop_
_entity.id
_entity.type
_entity.pdbx_description
1 polymer ?
#
loop_
_entity_poly.entity_id
_entity_poly.type
_entity_poly.pdbx_seq_one_letter_code
_entity_poly.pdbx_strand_id
1 'polypeptide(L)'
;MDEVERLIWVFSARGAMASAAAKLDVLLDLERLRDPRVVFFLLQLLGDPSQPAEVRVHVLKRLRNGPLTADDRVTVAGALRQLLSSGSSLDLRLQAALALGEFTEITGVLPALGALALEPRESIDLRYAAFTSLERAGPTTECVNLLHQLSNDDMLGCAVRSVLVRWRLD
;
A
#
# COMPACT_ATOMS: atom_id res chain seq x y z
N MET A 1 12.39 -30.70 3.68
CA MET A 1 11.98 -29.30 3.96
C MET A 1 13.09 -28.38 3.50
N ASP A 2 12.81 -27.56 2.52
CA ASP A 2 13.80 -26.60 2.07
C ASP A 2 13.86 -25.37 2.99
N GLU A 3 14.77 -24.43 2.71
CA GLU A 3 15.00 -23.27 3.59
C GLU A 3 13.77 -22.36 3.67
N VAL A 4 13.05 -22.16 2.57
CA VAL A 4 11.84 -21.34 2.54
C VAL A 4 10.77 -21.98 3.43
N GLU A 5 10.51 -23.27 3.26
CA GLU A 5 9.54 -24.01 4.07
C GLU A 5 9.91 -23.98 5.55
N ARG A 6 11.20 -24.14 5.85
CA ARG A 6 11.70 -24.10 7.21
C ARG A 6 11.44 -22.75 7.88
N LEU A 7 11.73 -21.65 7.18
CA LEU A 7 11.53 -20.31 7.73
C LEU A 7 10.04 -19.97 7.89
N ILE A 8 9.20 -20.36 6.92
CA ILE A 8 7.75 -20.20 7.04
C ILE A 8 7.23 -20.97 8.23
N TRP A 9 7.70 -22.21 8.43
CA TRP A 9 7.32 -23.02 9.57
C TRP A 9 7.76 -22.37 10.89
N VAL A 10 9.00 -21.88 10.98
CA VAL A 10 9.52 -21.19 12.18
C VAL A 10 8.69 -19.95 12.50
N PHE A 11 8.32 -19.16 11.49
CA PHE A 11 7.46 -17.99 11.66
C PHE A 11 6.10 -18.39 12.24
N SER A 12 5.47 -19.41 11.66
CA SER A 12 4.13 -19.88 12.04
C SER A 12 4.12 -20.60 13.39
N ALA A 13 5.14 -21.42 13.66
CA ALA A 13 5.24 -22.20 14.89
C ALA A 13 5.44 -21.34 16.14
N ARG A 14 6.10 -20.19 16.01
CA ARG A 14 6.24 -19.23 17.11
C ARG A 14 4.92 -18.54 17.46
N GLY A 15 3.97 -18.48 16.52
CA GLY A 15 2.58 -18.07 16.73
C GLY A 15 2.40 -16.74 17.45
N ALA A 16 1.28 -16.62 18.15
CA ALA A 16 0.93 -15.41 18.91
C ALA A 16 1.87 -15.13 20.11
N MET A 17 2.70 -16.10 20.51
CA MET A 17 3.65 -15.95 21.61
C MET A 17 4.94 -15.27 21.20
N ALA A 18 5.23 -15.16 19.90
CA ALA A 18 6.44 -14.52 19.44
C ALA A 18 6.30 -13.00 19.41
N SER A 19 7.35 -12.29 19.81
CA SER A 19 7.41 -10.83 19.67
C SER A 19 7.42 -10.43 18.21
N ALA A 20 6.95 -9.20 17.92
CA ALA A 20 7.06 -8.64 16.56
C ALA A 20 8.51 -8.65 16.07
N ALA A 21 9.47 -8.31 16.92
CA ALA A 21 10.90 -8.31 16.58
C ALA A 21 11.37 -9.71 16.13
N ALA A 22 11.01 -10.79 16.82
CA ALA A 22 11.38 -12.14 16.45
C ALA A 22 10.78 -12.56 15.09
N LYS A 23 9.53 -12.15 14.83
CA LYS A 23 8.88 -12.38 13.53
C LYS A 23 9.57 -11.59 12.40
N LEU A 24 9.95 -10.35 12.64
CA LEU A 24 10.66 -9.52 11.67
C LEU A 24 12.00 -10.12 11.29
N ASP A 25 12.74 -10.70 12.24
CA ASP A 25 14.03 -11.36 11.96
C ASP A 25 13.84 -12.52 10.98
N VAL A 26 12.82 -13.34 11.17
CA VAL A 26 12.51 -14.45 10.25
C VAL A 26 12.14 -13.93 8.86
N LEU A 27 11.36 -12.85 8.78
CA LEU A 27 10.99 -12.23 7.50
C LEU A 27 12.22 -11.70 6.76
N LEU A 28 13.17 -11.09 7.45
CA LEU A 28 14.41 -10.61 6.85
C LEU A 28 15.22 -11.77 6.22
N ASP A 29 15.27 -12.91 6.89
CA ASP A 29 15.93 -14.10 6.35
C ASP A 29 15.19 -14.65 5.12
N LEU A 30 13.85 -14.70 5.16
CA LEU A 30 13.05 -15.10 4.00
C LEU A 30 13.28 -14.18 2.79
N GLU A 31 13.31 -12.89 3.01
CA GLU A 31 13.50 -11.90 1.93
C GLU A 31 14.82 -12.06 1.19
N ARG A 32 15.86 -12.53 1.87
CA ARG A 32 17.18 -12.79 1.27
C ARG A 32 17.17 -13.93 0.27
N LEU A 33 16.23 -14.86 0.39
CA LEU A 33 16.19 -16.05 -0.46
C LEU A 33 15.68 -15.78 -1.88
N ARG A 34 14.99 -14.67 -2.11
CA ARG A 34 14.44 -14.25 -3.41
C ARG A 34 13.61 -15.36 -4.10
N ASP A 35 12.90 -16.15 -3.32
CA ASP A 35 12.03 -17.22 -3.81
C ASP A 35 10.63 -16.68 -4.08
N PRO A 36 9.97 -17.05 -5.20
CA PRO A 36 8.61 -16.58 -5.51
C PRO A 36 7.58 -16.89 -4.43
N ARG A 37 7.75 -17.97 -3.68
CA ARG A 37 6.85 -18.35 -2.59
C ARG A 37 6.84 -17.32 -1.46
N VAL A 38 7.91 -16.53 -1.33
CA VAL A 38 8.01 -15.49 -0.31
C VAL A 38 6.97 -14.39 -0.54
N VAL A 39 6.77 -13.95 -1.79
CA VAL A 39 5.74 -12.94 -2.12
C VAL A 39 4.35 -13.44 -1.73
N PHE A 40 4.03 -14.69 -2.05
CA PHE A 40 2.75 -15.28 -1.67
C PHE A 40 2.55 -15.32 -0.16
N PHE A 41 3.58 -15.73 0.58
CA PHE A 41 3.55 -15.75 2.04
C PHE A 41 3.38 -14.34 2.64
N LEU A 42 4.11 -13.35 2.11
CA LEU A 42 3.98 -11.95 2.54
C LEU A 42 2.56 -11.42 2.32
N LEU A 43 1.94 -11.75 1.19
CA LEU A 43 0.55 -11.37 0.92
C LEU A 43 -0.43 -11.98 1.92
N GLN A 44 -0.22 -13.23 2.32
CA GLN A 44 -1.04 -13.86 3.36
C GLN A 44 -0.91 -13.13 4.70
N LEU A 45 0.31 -12.74 5.08
CA LEU A 45 0.54 -11.99 6.32
C LEU A 45 -0.09 -10.60 6.27
N LEU A 46 -0.01 -9.93 5.13
CA LEU A 46 -0.61 -8.60 4.96
C LEU A 46 -2.11 -8.65 5.17
N GLY A 47 -2.78 -9.69 4.69
CA GLY A 47 -4.22 -9.88 4.82
C GLY A 47 -4.68 -10.44 6.18
N ASP A 48 -3.76 -10.84 7.05
CA ASP A 48 -4.08 -11.48 8.33
C ASP A 48 -4.17 -10.45 9.47
N PRO A 49 -5.39 -10.12 9.95
CA PRO A 49 -5.56 -9.14 11.02
C PRO A 49 -5.02 -9.60 12.38
N SER A 50 -4.72 -10.90 12.55
CA SER A 50 -4.13 -11.42 13.78
C SER A 50 -2.64 -11.11 13.90
N GLN A 51 -1.98 -10.73 12.82
CA GLN A 51 -0.57 -10.35 12.84
C GLN A 51 -0.37 -8.98 13.50
N PRO A 52 0.76 -8.79 14.24
CA PRO A 52 1.10 -7.48 14.78
C PRO A 52 1.14 -6.41 13.69
N ALA A 53 0.67 -5.21 14.01
CA ALA A 53 0.67 -4.08 13.06
C ALA A 53 2.06 -3.80 12.49
N GLU A 54 3.11 -3.89 13.31
CA GLU A 54 4.50 -3.71 12.88
C GLU A 54 4.92 -4.72 11.82
N VAL A 55 4.51 -5.97 11.96
CA VAL A 55 4.78 -7.02 10.96
C VAL A 55 4.07 -6.70 9.65
N ARG A 56 2.79 -6.33 9.72
CA ARG A 56 2.00 -6.00 8.52
C ARG A 56 2.56 -4.76 7.80
N VAL A 57 2.98 -3.74 8.53
CA VAL A 57 3.61 -2.54 7.95
C VAL A 57 4.94 -2.90 7.28
N HIS A 58 5.77 -3.71 7.92
CA HIS A 58 7.02 -4.19 7.32
C HIS A 58 6.77 -4.95 6.02
N VAL A 59 5.82 -5.89 6.04
CA VAL A 59 5.43 -6.67 4.86
C VAL A 59 4.97 -5.75 3.73
N LEU A 60 4.14 -4.76 4.03
CA LEU A 60 3.66 -3.80 3.06
C LEU A 60 4.82 -3.03 2.41
N LYS A 61 5.74 -2.52 3.21
CA LYS A 61 6.92 -1.80 2.72
C LYS A 61 7.81 -2.69 1.84
N ARG A 62 7.93 -3.96 2.21
CA ARG A 62 8.71 -4.93 1.42
C ARG A 62 8.05 -5.20 0.06
N LEU A 63 6.74 -5.39 0.04
CA LEU A 63 5.99 -5.58 -1.21
C LEU A 63 6.02 -4.34 -2.10
N ARG A 64 5.98 -3.16 -1.51
CA ARG A 64 6.11 -1.90 -2.23
C ARG A 64 7.46 -1.74 -2.92
N ASN A 65 8.54 -2.08 -2.25
CA ASN A 65 9.91 -1.77 -2.67
C ASN A 65 10.65 -2.96 -3.28
N GLY A 66 10.09 -4.16 -3.17
CA GLY A 66 10.72 -5.39 -3.67
C GLY A 66 10.51 -5.63 -5.15
N PRO A 67 11.31 -6.53 -5.73
CA PRO A 67 11.10 -6.96 -7.11
C PRO A 67 9.83 -7.80 -7.21
N LEU A 68 8.91 -7.39 -8.08
CA LEU A 68 7.65 -8.07 -8.33
C LEU A 68 7.49 -8.34 -9.82
N THR A 69 6.94 -9.51 -10.16
CA THR A 69 6.50 -9.81 -11.53
C THR A 69 5.27 -8.95 -11.87
N ALA A 70 4.90 -8.87 -13.14
CA ALA A 70 3.69 -8.16 -13.55
C ALA A 70 2.43 -8.71 -12.87
N ASP A 71 2.32 -10.05 -12.76
CA ASP A 71 1.20 -10.70 -12.09
C ASP A 71 1.19 -10.42 -10.58
N ASP A 72 2.36 -10.45 -9.93
CA ASP A 72 2.50 -10.10 -8.51
C ASP A 72 2.07 -8.66 -8.26
N ARG A 73 2.39 -7.72 -9.14
CA ARG A 73 1.99 -6.32 -9.00
C ARG A 73 0.47 -6.16 -8.98
N VAL A 74 -0.24 -6.88 -9.85
CA VAL A 74 -1.71 -6.89 -9.86
C VAL A 74 -2.26 -7.41 -8.53
N THR A 75 -1.72 -8.52 -8.04
CA THR A 75 -2.16 -9.13 -6.78
C THR A 75 -1.86 -8.23 -5.57
N VAL A 76 -0.68 -7.65 -5.52
CA VAL A 76 -0.27 -6.72 -4.44
C VAL A 76 -1.16 -5.48 -4.45
N ALA A 77 -1.41 -4.87 -5.62
CA ALA A 77 -2.29 -3.71 -5.73
C ALA A 77 -3.70 -4.04 -5.24
N GLY A 78 -4.23 -5.21 -5.57
CA GLY A 78 -5.52 -5.68 -5.08
C GLY A 78 -5.56 -5.81 -3.56
N ALA A 79 -4.53 -6.38 -2.94
CA ALA A 79 -4.41 -6.51 -1.49
C ALA A 79 -4.33 -5.13 -0.81
N LEU A 80 -3.55 -4.21 -1.36
CA LEU A 80 -3.44 -2.85 -0.83
C LEU A 80 -4.78 -2.09 -0.91
N ARG A 81 -5.51 -2.26 -2.00
CA ARG A 81 -6.85 -1.65 -2.14
C ARG A 81 -7.82 -2.17 -1.09
N GLN A 82 -7.78 -3.46 -0.78
CA GLN A 82 -8.62 -4.04 0.27
C GLN A 82 -8.30 -3.43 1.64
N LEU A 83 -7.05 -3.13 1.92
CA LEU A 83 -6.66 -2.47 3.17
C LEU A 83 -7.27 -1.07 3.33
N LEU A 84 -7.50 -0.35 2.25
CA LEU A 84 -8.12 0.98 2.30
C LEU A 84 -9.55 0.94 2.82
N SER A 85 -10.30 -0.11 2.48
CA SER A 85 -11.72 -0.26 2.82
C SER A 85 -11.96 -1.19 4.01
N SER A 86 -10.92 -1.83 4.54
CA SER A 86 -11.01 -2.72 5.69
C SER A 86 -11.03 -1.94 7.00
N GLY A 87 -11.41 -2.59 8.10
CA GLY A 87 -11.29 -2.03 9.45
C GLY A 87 -9.86 -1.94 9.98
N SER A 88 -8.87 -1.85 9.11
CA SER A 88 -7.46 -1.75 9.48
C SER A 88 -7.15 -0.44 10.22
N SER A 89 -6.04 -0.44 10.97
CA SER A 89 -5.57 0.76 11.67
C SER A 89 -5.30 1.90 10.69
N LEU A 90 -5.40 3.14 11.16
CA LEU A 90 -5.11 4.31 10.34
C LEU A 90 -3.70 4.26 9.75
N ASP A 91 -2.70 3.86 10.54
CA ASP A 91 -1.32 3.76 10.06
C ASP A 91 -1.19 2.78 8.88
N LEU A 92 -1.79 1.60 8.97
CA LEU A 92 -1.76 0.62 7.89
C LEU A 92 -2.49 1.13 6.64
N ARG A 93 -3.63 1.82 6.82
CA ARG A 93 -4.37 2.45 5.72
C ARG A 93 -3.56 3.56 5.06
N LEU A 94 -2.86 4.39 5.85
CA LEU A 94 -1.94 5.43 5.34
C LEU A 94 -0.83 4.82 4.50
N GLN A 95 -0.18 3.78 5.02
CA GLN A 95 0.89 3.09 4.30
C GLN A 95 0.37 2.44 3.01
N ALA A 96 -0.83 1.88 3.02
CA ALA A 96 -1.45 1.30 1.83
C ALA A 96 -1.74 2.38 0.76
N ALA A 97 -2.29 3.52 1.16
CA ALA A 97 -2.56 4.63 0.26
C ALA A 97 -1.27 5.16 -0.40
N LEU A 98 -0.20 5.31 0.40
CA LEU A 98 1.10 5.74 -0.12
C LEU A 98 1.74 4.67 -1.02
N ALA A 99 1.63 3.40 -0.65
CA ALA A 99 2.18 2.30 -1.45
C ALA A 99 1.50 2.19 -2.81
N LEU A 100 0.20 2.43 -2.89
CA LEU A 100 -0.56 2.39 -4.15
C LEU A 100 -0.04 3.40 -5.18
N GLY A 101 0.65 4.45 -4.75
CA GLY A 101 1.33 5.37 -5.66
C GLY A 101 2.40 4.72 -6.54
N GLU A 102 2.90 3.55 -6.17
CA GLU A 102 3.85 2.76 -6.98
C GLU A 102 3.15 1.80 -7.95
N PHE A 103 1.82 1.70 -7.92
CA PHE A 103 1.02 0.74 -8.69
C PHE A 103 -0.04 1.43 -9.55
N THR A 104 0.19 2.68 -9.93
CA THR A 104 -0.81 3.50 -10.63
C THR A 104 -1.15 3.01 -12.04
N GLU A 105 -0.28 2.20 -12.64
CA GLU A 105 -0.54 1.56 -13.91
C GLU A 105 -1.56 0.42 -13.82
N ILE A 106 -1.82 -0.08 -12.62
CA ILE A 106 -2.78 -1.19 -12.40
C ILE A 106 -4.21 -0.63 -12.43
N THR A 107 -5.06 -1.28 -13.21
CA THR A 107 -6.48 -0.90 -13.36
C THR A 107 -7.17 -0.84 -11.99
N GLY A 108 -7.87 0.26 -11.74
CA GLY A 108 -8.63 0.47 -10.52
C GLY A 108 -7.86 1.17 -9.41
N VAL A 109 -6.54 1.35 -9.52
CA VAL A 109 -5.75 2.03 -8.48
C VAL A 109 -6.05 3.52 -8.44
N LEU A 110 -6.00 4.22 -9.57
CA LEU A 110 -6.30 5.66 -9.61
C LEU A 110 -7.74 5.96 -9.14
N PRO A 111 -8.78 5.26 -9.59
CA PRO A 111 -10.12 5.46 -9.06
C PRO A 111 -10.24 5.24 -7.55
N ALA A 112 -9.56 4.22 -7.01
CA ALA A 112 -9.57 3.96 -5.58
C ALA A 112 -8.93 5.10 -4.77
N LEU A 113 -7.79 5.60 -5.23
CA LEU A 113 -7.12 6.75 -4.62
C LEU A 113 -7.97 8.02 -4.74
N GLY A 114 -8.60 8.23 -5.89
CA GLY A 114 -9.50 9.36 -6.11
C GLY A 114 -10.70 9.33 -5.16
N ALA A 115 -11.36 8.18 -5.02
CA ALA A 115 -12.47 8.00 -4.10
C ALA A 115 -12.07 8.28 -2.65
N LEU A 116 -10.89 7.83 -2.25
CA LEU A 116 -10.36 8.07 -0.90
C LEU A 116 -10.09 9.56 -0.66
N ALA A 117 -9.45 10.22 -1.61
CA ALA A 117 -9.14 11.65 -1.50
C ALA A 117 -10.40 12.53 -1.49
N LEU A 118 -11.46 12.11 -2.21
CA LEU A 118 -12.74 12.82 -2.30
C LEU A 118 -13.68 12.55 -1.11
N GLU A 119 -13.41 11.55 -0.27
CA GLU A 119 -14.31 11.19 0.84
C GLU A 119 -14.15 12.15 2.03
N PRO A 120 -15.10 13.07 2.25
CA PRO A 120 -14.96 14.09 3.29
C PRO A 120 -14.98 13.54 4.73
N ARG A 121 -15.48 12.31 4.92
CA ARG A 121 -15.53 11.65 6.23
C ARG A 121 -14.22 11.01 6.65
N GLU A 122 -13.31 10.80 5.69
CA GLU A 122 -11.98 10.25 5.99
C GLU A 122 -11.08 11.28 6.68
N SER A 123 -10.10 10.79 7.45
CA SER A 123 -9.12 11.68 8.06
C SER A 123 -8.37 12.47 6.99
N ILE A 124 -8.00 13.70 7.30
CA ILE A 124 -7.24 14.53 6.37
C ILE A 124 -5.90 13.90 6.01
N ASP A 125 -5.26 13.20 6.95
CA ASP A 125 -4.00 12.53 6.70
C ASP A 125 -4.14 11.44 5.64
N LEU A 126 -5.20 10.66 5.70
CA LEU A 126 -5.46 9.59 4.74
C LEU A 126 -5.82 10.16 3.36
N ARG A 127 -6.65 11.20 3.33
CA ARG A 127 -7.00 11.91 2.11
C ARG A 127 -5.76 12.53 1.45
N TYR A 128 -4.89 13.12 2.25
CA TYR A 128 -3.64 13.72 1.78
C TYR A 128 -2.67 12.64 1.25
N ALA A 129 -2.59 11.49 1.90
CA ALA A 129 -1.79 10.36 1.42
C ALA A 129 -2.28 9.89 0.04
N ALA A 130 -3.59 9.78 -0.15
CA ALA A 130 -4.17 9.43 -1.45
C ALA A 130 -3.85 10.49 -2.52
N PHE A 131 -3.97 11.77 -2.18
CA PHE A 131 -3.59 12.87 -3.07
C PHE A 131 -2.11 12.80 -3.46
N THR A 132 -1.22 12.56 -2.51
CA THR A 132 0.22 12.41 -2.78
C THR A 132 0.49 11.30 -3.78
N SER A 133 -0.20 10.18 -3.66
CA SER A 133 -0.09 9.07 -4.60
C SER A 133 -0.62 9.41 -6.00
N LEU A 134 -1.69 10.19 -6.09
CA LEU A 134 -2.20 10.73 -7.36
C LEU A 134 -1.18 11.67 -8.01
N GLU A 135 -0.57 12.55 -7.23
CA GLU A 135 0.48 13.45 -7.72
C GLU A 135 1.67 12.67 -8.30
N ARG A 136 2.08 11.59 -7.64
CA ARG A 136 3.18 10.72 -8.09
C ARG A 136 2.87 9.99 -9.39
N ALA A 137 1.59 9.74 -9.67
CA ALA A 137 1.17 9.11 -10.94
C ALA A 137 1.50 9.99 -12.15
N GLY A 138 1.60 11.29 -11.95
CA GLY A 138 1.88 12.25 -13.00
C GLY A 138 0.62 12.67 -13.77
N PRO A 139 0.77 13.53 -14.80
CA PRO A 139 -0.33 14.19 -15.48
C PRO A 139 -1.02 13.32 -16.54
N THR A 140 -1.45 12.13 -16.17
CA THR A 140 -2.32 11.31 -17.03
C THR A 140 -3.72 11.93 -17.08
N THR A 141 -4.48 11.66 -18.15
CA THR A 141 -5.85 12.17 -18.29
C THR A 141 -6.73 11.83 -17.09
N GLU A 142 -6.69 10.59 -16.63
CA GLU A 142 -7.47 10.13 -15.49
C GLU A 142 -7.07 10.86 -14.21
N CYS A 143 -5.76 10.98 -13.94
CA CYS A 143 -5.24 11.66 -12.75
C CYS A 143 -5.59 13.15 -12.77
N VAL A 144 -5.44 13.83 -13.90
CA VAL A 144 -5.81 15.24 -14.07
C VAL A 144 -7.30 15.45 -13.79
N ASN A 145 -8.17 14.59 -14.31
CA ASN A 145 -9.60 14.68 -14.05
C ASN A 145 -9.92 14.53 -12.56
N LEU A 146 -9.27 13.59 -11.86
CA LEU A 146 -9.43 13.42 -10.41
C LEU A 146 -8.96 14.67 -9.65
N LEU A 147 -7.82 15.24 -10.02
CA LEU A 147 -7.31 16.46 -9.39
C LEU A 147 -8.23 17.67 -9.64
N HIS A 148 -8.83 17.79 -10.82
CA HIS A 148 -9.83 18.85 -11.07
C HIS A 148 -11.04 18.70 -10.14
N GLN A 149 -11.50 17.47 -9.87
CA GLN A 149 -12.59 17.25 -8.91
C GLN A 149 -12.20 17.66 -7.48
N LEU A 150 -10.93 17.53 -7.12
CA LEU A 150 -10.40 17.93 -5.81
C LEU A 150 -10.07 19.41 -5.71
N SER A 151 -10.02 20.15 -6.80
CA SER A 151 -9.53 21.53 -6.83
C SER A 151 -10.36 22.51 -5.99
N ASN A 152 -11.63 22.19 -5.71
CA ASN A 152 -12.53 22.97 -4.89
C ASN A 152 -12.72 22.41 -3.48
N ASP A 153 -11.98 21.37 -3.11
CA ASP A 153 -12.06 20.78 -1.77
C ASP A 153 -11.50 21.78 -0.73
N ASP A 154 -12.20 21.90 0.41
CA ASP A 154 -11.86 22.85 1.45
C ASP A 154 -10.46 22.61 2.03
N MET A 155 -10.03 21.36 2.13
CA MET A 155 -8.77 20.99 2.76
C MET A 155 -7.63 20.77 1.75
N LEU A 156 -7.93 20.12 0.63
CA LEU A 156 -6.92 19.73 -0.35
C LEU A 156 -6.81 20.68 -1.54
N GLY A 157 -7.82 21.51 -1.77
CA GLY A 157 -7.93 22.30 -2.99
C GLY A 157 -6.72 23.19 -3.28
N CYS A 158 -6.14 23.82 -2.26
CA CYS A 158 -4.95 24.66 -2.44
C CYS A 158 -3.75 23.86 -2.96
N ALA A 159 -3.46 22.72 -2.34
CA ALA A 159 -2.36 21.84 -2.74
C ALA A 159 -2.61 21.26 -4.15
N VAL A 160 -3.85 20.87 -4.43
CA VAL A 160 -4.25 20.34 -5.74
C VAL A 160 -4.05 21.37 -6.84
N ARG A 161 -4.52 22.59 -6.64
CA ARG A 161 -4.33 23.70 -7.63
C ARG A 161 -2.85 23.97 -7.88
N SER A 162 -2.01 23.91 -6.84
CA SER A 162 -0.56 24.06 -7.00
C SER A 162 0.05 23.00 -7.89
N VAL A 163 -0.40 21.76 -7.79
CA VAL A 163 0.06 20.67 -8.66
C VAL A 163 -0.39 20.89 -10.10
N LEU A 164 -1.66 21.25 -10.32
CA LEU A 164 -2.19 21.52 -11.66
C LEU A 164 -1.43 22.66 -12.35
N VAL A 165 -1.10 23.73 -11.62
CA VAL A 165 -0.28 24.84 -12.14
C VAL A 165 1.13 24.33 -12.52
N ARG A 166 1.78 23.56 -11.65
CA ARG A 166 3.10 22.97 -11.96
C ARG A 166 3.07 22.11 -13.21
N TRP A 167 1.96 21.39 -13.43
CA TRP A 167 1.78 20.59 -14.64
C TRP A 167 1.33 21.41 -15.84
N ARG A 168 1.07 22.71 -15.67
CA ARG A 168 0.56 23.63 -16.69
C ARG A 168 -0.80 23.22 -17.26
N LEU A 169 -1.69 22.84 -16.35
CA LEU A 169 -3.04 22.33 -16.65
C LEU A 169 -4.12 23.11 -15.88
N ASP A 170 -3.93 24.39 -15.65
CA ASP A 170 -4.84 25.32 -14.97
C ASP A 170 -6.01 25.80 -15.85
#